data_e4a4239461af31942ddfe05374ec86a0
#
_entry.id   e4a4239461af31942ddfe05374ec86a0
#
_cell.length_a   1.000
_cell.length_b   1.000
_cell.length_c   1.000
_cell.angle_alpha   90.00
_cell.angle_beta   90.00
_cell.angle_gamma   90.00
#
_symmetry.space_group_name_H-M   'P 1'
#
loop_
_entity.id
_entity.type
_entity.pdbx_description
1 polymer ?
#
loop_
_entity_poly.entity_id
_entity_poly.type
_entity_poly.pdbx_seq_one_letter_code
_entity_poly.pdbx_strand_id
1 'polypeptide(L)'
;MKISRALALVSTVLLLCAFDKSWKLYSNEEANLSVMMPDEPKVDSSVEKTVAGDITLWQASVITESKAYFVSYSDMPESTWKGDPKKMLEGARDGAAQRVKGKIVADRTLKLAGKYPGREFKVVVGTMELTQRVYLVNHRLYQVNMGCLTGKCTSKEIQEYLNSLKLLK
;
A
#
# COMPACT_ATOMS: atom_id res chain seq x y z
N MET A 1 -11.41 -25.30 -65.62
CA MET A 1 -10.45 -24.53 -64.83
C MET A 1 -11.20 -24.02 -63.57
N LYS A 2 -11.08 -24.74 -62.43
CA LYS A 2 -11.81 -24.43 -61.19
C LYS A 2 -10.80 -23.86 -60.18
N ILE A 3 -10.97 -22.61 -59.81
CA ILE A 3 -10.14 -21.92 -58.84
C ILE A 3 -10.81 -22.12 -57.48
N SER A 4 -10.17 -22.95 -56.61
CA SER A 4 -10.57 -23.11 -55.22
C SER A 4 -10.06 -21.92 -54.39
N ARG A 5 -10.98 -21.17 -53.81
CA ARG A 5 -10.67 -20.15 -52.80
C ARG A 5 -10.56 -20.81 -51.45
N ALA A 6 -9.35 -20.91 -50.97
CA ALA A 6 -9.09 -21.30 -49.56
C ALA A 6 -9.39 -20.10 -48.66
N LEU A 7 -10.41 -20.25 -47.80
CA LEU A 7 -10.78 -19.25 -46.79
C LEU A 7 -9.88 -19.49 -45.56
N ALA A 8 -8.91 -18.62 -45.32
CA ALA A 8 -8.09 -18.64 -44.12
C ALA A 8 -8.89 -18.04 -42.95
N LEU A 9 -9.31 -18.89 -42.02
CA LEU A 9 -9.87 -18.46 -40.74
C LEU A 9 -8.71 -17.96 -39.86
N VAL A 10 -8.62 -16.64 -39.72
CA VAL A 10 -7.78 -16.03 -38.71
C VAL A 10 -8.50 -16.11 -37.36
N SER A 11 -8.11 -17.08 -36.56
CA SER A 11 -8.61 -17.24 -35.18
C SER A 11 -7.90 -16.21 -34.30
N THR A 12 -8.56 -15.09 -34.03
CA THR A 12 -8.10 -14.10 -33.07
C THR A 12 -8.36 -14.65 -31.70
N VAL A 13 -7.31 -15.22 -31.04
CA VAL A 13 -7.36 -15.60 -29.65
C VAL A 13 -7.34 -14.30 -28.83
N LEU A 14 -8.51 -13.86 -28.39
CA LEU A 14 -8.61 -12.88 -27.33
C LEU A 14 -8.05 -13.52 -26.05
N LEU A 15 -6.84 -13.13 -25.66
CA LEU A 15 -6.33 -13.35 -24.32
C LEU A 15 -7.18 -12.52 -23.36
N LEU A 16 -8.26 -13.11 -22.86
CA LEU A 16 -8.97 -12.62 -21.69
C LEU A 16 -7.99 -12.77 -20.51
N CYS A 17 -7.29 -11.68 -20.19
CA CYS A 17 -6.68 -11.54 -18.87
C CYS A 17 -7.81 -11.66 -17.85
N ALA A 18 -7.94 -12.82 -17.25
CA ALA A 18 -8.81 -13.03 -16.10
C ALA A 18 -8.25 -12.18 -14.95
N PHE A 19 -8.72 -10.94 -14.85
CA PHE A 19 -8.69 -10.19 -13.60
C PHE A 19 -9.69 -10.88 -12.68
N ASP A 20 -9.19 -11.86 -11.95
CA ASP A 20 -9.93 -12.54 -10.90
C ASP A 20 -10.08 -11.54 -9.74
N LYS A 21 -11.32 -11.14 -9.48
CA LYS A 21 -11.78 -10.13 -8.51
C LYS A 21 -11.46 -8.69 -8.88
N SER A 22 -12.48 -7.95 -9.27
CA SER A 22 -12.39 -6.56 -9.74
C SER A 22 -11.87 -5.62 -8.63
N TRP A 23 -10.57 -5.36 -8.63
CA TRP A 23 -9.97 -4.31 -7.85
C TRP A 23 -10.65 -2.98 -8.17
N LYS A 24 -11.07 -2.25 -7.15
CA LYS A 24 -11.73 -0.95 -7.24
C LYS A 24 -10.74 0.16 -6.94
N LEU A 25 -10.84 1.26 -7.65
CA LEU A 25 -10.08 2.45 -7.32
C LEU A 25 -10.76 3.15 -6.13
N TYR A 26 -10.08 3.18 -5.00
CA TYR A 26 -10.44 4.04 -3.87
C TYR A 26 -9.69 5.36 -4.02
N SER A 27 -10.41 6.47 -3.90
CA SER A 27 -9.86 7.83 -3.94
C SER A 27 -10.38 8.63 -2.76
N ASN A 28 -9.51 9.45 -2.18
CA ASN A 28 -9.85 10.39 -1.11
C ASN A 28 -9.19 11.72 -1.43
N GLU A 29 -10.00 12.74 -1.75
CA GLU A 29 -9.52 14.06 -2.14
C GLU A 29 -8.89 14.82 -0.96
N GLU A 30 -9.46 14.72 0.25
CA GLU A 30 -8.91 15.31 1.47
C GLU A 30 -7.52 14.74 1.79
N ALA A 31 -7.39 13.43 1.63
CA ALA A 31 -6.12 12.74 1.76
C ALA A 31 -5.16 13.00 0.58
N ASN A 32 -5.66 13.54 -0.54
CA ASN A 32 -4.91 13.69 -1.80
C ASN A 32 -4.29 12.37 -2.29
N LEU A 33 -5.02 11.25 -2.16
CA LEU A 33 -4.52 9.93 -2.56
C LEU A 33 -5.55 9.10 -3.34
N SER A 34 -5.04 8.17 -4.12
CA SER A 34 -5.79 7.03 -4.64
C SER A 34 -4.98 5.74 -4.52
N VAL A 35 -5.70 4.61 -4.37
CA VAL A 35 -5.10 3.28 -4.27
C VAL A 35 -6.10 2.22 -4.77
N MET A 36 -5.62 1.12 -5.32
CA MET A 36 -6.47 -0.02 -5.69
C MET A 36 -6.83 -0.83 -4.44
N MET A 37 -8.10 -1.15 -4.26
CA MET A 37 -8.60 -1.97 -3.15
C MET A 37 -9.34 -3.20 -3.70
N PRO A 38 -9.24 -4.39 -3.05
CA PRO A 38 -9.91 -5.60 -3.54
C PRO A 38 -11.44 -5.58 -3.34
N ASP A 39 -11.94 -4.62 -2.54
CA ASP A 39 -13.37 -4.37 -2.29
C ASP A 39 -13.57 -2.94 -1.78
N GLU A 40 -14.82 -2.56 -1.48
CA GLU A 40 -15.15 -1.30 -0.81
C GLU A 40 -14.48 -1.25 0.57
N PRO A 41 -13.61 -0.28 0.85
CA PRO A 41 -12.91 -0.23 2.12
C PRO A 41 -13.81 0.32 3.24
N LYS A 42 -13.64 -0.21 4.44
CA LYS A 42 -14.09 0.46 5.66
C LYS A 42 -13.16 1.64 5.93
N VAL A 43 -13.75 2.83 6.08
CA VAL A 43 -13.01 4.05 6.44
C VAL A 43 -13.24 4.34 7.91
N ASP A 44 -12.17 4.67 8.64
CA ASP A 44 -12.19 4.96 10.06
C ASP A 44 -11.10 5.99 10.42
N SER A 45 -11.18 6.56 11.62
CA SER A 45 -10.15 7.43 12.16
C SER A 45 -9.92 7.15 13.64
N SER A 46 -8.67 7.30 14.09
CA SER A 46 -8.30 7.16 15.49
C SER A 46 -7.29 8.24 15.89
N VAL A 47 -7.29 8.60 17.17
CA VAL A 47 -6.28 9.49 17.74
C VAL A 47 -5.18 8.65 18.37
N GLU A 48 -3.97 8.80 17.86
CA GLU A 48 -2.78 8.11 18.35
C GLU A 48 -1.97 9.05 19.24
N LYS A 49 -1.74 8.65 20.48
CA LYS A 49 -0.86 9.39 21.40
C LYS A 49 0.60 9.09 21.09
N THR A 50 1.35 10.11 20.71
CA THR A 50 2.76 9.98 20.37
C THR A 50 3.60 10.91 21.24
N VAL A 51 4.92 10.72 21.24
CA VAL A 51 5.87 11.64 21.88
C VAL A 51 5.84 13.06 21.31
N ALA A 52 5.31 13.22 20.09
CA ALA A 52 5.15 14.50 19.39
C ALA A 52 3.77 15.14 19.65
N GLY A 53 2.92 14.53 20.46
CA GLY A 53 1.53 14.91 20.71
C GLY A 53 0.51 13.94 20.09
N ASP A 54 -0.74 14.32 20.17
CA ASP A 54 -1.85 13.56 19.60
C ASP A 54 -1.87 13.73 18.07
N ILE A 55 -1.93 12.62 17.35
CA ILE A 55 -1.96 12.58 15.89
C ILE A 55 -3.21 11.83 15.44
N THR A 56 -4.02 12.45 14.59
CA THR A 56 -5.16 11.75 13.98
C THR A 56 -4.66 10.87 12.83
N LEU A 57 -4.92 9.57 12.93
CA LEU A 57 -4.70 8.60 11.88
C LEU A 57 -6.01 8.33 11.15
N TRP A 58 -6.07 8.64 9.86
CA TRP A 58 -7.14 8.28 8.96
C TRP A 58 -6.77 7.01 8.20
N GLN A 59 -7.69 6.05 8.11
CA GLN A 59 -7.41 4.76 7.52
C GLN A 59 -8.58 4.25 6.69
N ALA A 60 -8.26 3.68 5.51
CA ALA A 60 -9.18 2.85 4.74
C ALA A 60 -8.62 1.42 4.70
N SER A 61 -9.48 0.43 4.93
CA SER A 61 -9.06 -0.97 5.06
C SER A 61 -10.04 -1.96 4.46
N VAL A 62 -9.48 -3.04 3.88
CA VAL A 62 -10.22 -4.25 3.50
C VAL A 62 -9.54 -5.44 4.15
N ILE A 63 -10.32 -6.24 4.90
CA ILE A 63 -9.82 -7.42 5.60
C ILE A 63 -10.57 -8.64 5.08
N THR A 64 -9.82 -9.67 4.69
CA THR A 64 -10.31 -10.98 4.28
C THR A 64 -9.81 -12.05 5.24
N GLU A 65 -10.16 -13.31 5.02
CA GLU A 65 -9.73 -14.42 5.90
C GLU A 65 -8.20 -14.57 6.02
N SER A 66 -7.46 -14.24 4.96
CA SER A 66 -6.00 -14.47 4.91
C SER A 66 -5.16 -13.25 4.58
N LYS A 67 -5.82 -12.12 4.25
CA LYS A 67 -5.16 -10.90 3.77
C LYS A 67 -5.82 -9.65 4.36
N ALA A 68 -5.04 -8.63 4.58
CA ALA A 68 -5.52 -7.33 5.01
C ALA A 68 -4.81 -6.23 4.22
N TYR A 69 -5.58 -5.27 3.72
CA TYR A 69 -5.13 -4.16 2.90
C TYR A 69 -5.45 -2.86 3.62
N PHE A 70 -4.45 -2.01 3.79
CA PHE A 70 -4.61 -0.74 4.49
C PHE A 70 -3.94 0.38 3.72
N VAL A 71 -4.61 1.51 3.62
CA VAL A 71 -4.01 2.79 3.30
C VAL A 71 -4.38 3.77 4.38
N SER A 72 -3.43 4.57 4.84
CA SER A 72 -3.67 5.56 5.87
C SER A 72 -2.83 6.80 5.65
N TYR A 73 -3.24 7.90 6.28
CA TYR A 73 -2.45 9.11 6.36
C TYR A 73 -2.63 9.78 7.72
N SER A 74 -1.66 10.60 8.06
CA SER A 74 -1.69 11.46 9.24
C SER A 74 -0.89 12.74 8.96
N ASP A 75 -1.39 13.87 9.43
CA ASP A 75 -0.66 15.12 9.39
C ASP A 75 0.25 15.22 10.61
N MET A 76 1.53 15.38 10.35
CA MET A 76 2.55 15.41 11.39
C MET A 76 2.67 16.82 11.98
N PRO A 77 2.82 16.96 13.31
CA PRO A 77 3.08 18.26 13.94
C PRO A 77 4.33 18.93 13.38
N GLU A 78 4.34 20.27 13.38
CA GLU A 78 5.43 21.06 12.84
C GLU A 78 6.79 20.72 13.47
N SER A 79 6.80 20.47 14.77
CA SER A 79 7.97 20.02 15.51
C SER A 79 8.59 18.71 15.00
N THR A 80 7.79 17.91 14.28
CA THR A 80 8.21 16.59 13.80
C THR A 80 8.63 16.63 12.33
N TRP A 81 7.79 17.18 11.43
CA TRP A 81 8.06 17.10 9.99
C TRP A 81 9.17 18.05 9.51
N LYS A 82 9.53 19.08 10.28
CA LYS A 82 10.70 19.92 10.01
C LYS A 82 12.04 19.26 10.38
N GLY A 83 12.00 18.11 11.02
CA GLY A 83 13.18 17.32 11.37
C GLY A 83 13.78 16.58 10.17
N ASP A 84 14.68 15.64 10.46
CA ASP A 84 15.29 14.77 9.47
C ASP A 84 14.26 13.74 8.94
N PRO A 85 13.88 13.79 7.64
CA PRO A 85 12.93 12.83 7.07
C PRO A 85 13.36 11.36 7.23
N LYS A 86 14.66 11.10 7.21
CA LYS A 86 15.20 9.74 7.41
C LYS A 86 14.86 9.22 8.80
N LYS A 87 15.13 10.01 9.85
CA LYS A 87 14.82 9.64 11.22
C LYS A 87 13.33 9.44 11.46
N MET A 88 12.50 10.29 10.83
CA MET A 88 11.04 10.16 10.91
C MET A 88 10.55 8.85 10.29
N LEU A 89 11.04 8.49 9.11
CA LEU A 89 10.69 7.24 8.42
C LEU A 89 11.23 6.01 9.15
N GLU A 90 12.39 6.10 9.78
CA GLU A 90 12.93 5.06 10.67
C GLU A 90 12.05 4.89 11.91
N GLY A 91 11.66 5.99 12.54
CA GLY A 91 10.73 5.96 13.67
C GLY A 91 9.36 5.37 13.34
N ALA A 92 8.82 5.68 12.14
CA ALA A 92 7.57 5.08 11.66
C ALA A 92 7.70 3.57 11.46
N ARG A 93 8.81 3.09 10.90
CA ARG A 93 9.13 1.66 10.76
C ARG A 93 9.20 0.97 12.13
N ASP A 94 9.99 1.53 13.02
CA ASP A 94 10.25 0.95 14.35
C ASP A 94 8.97 0.93 15.20
N GLY A 95 8.19 2.02 15.15
CA GLY A 95 6.89 2.11 15.80
C GLY A 95 5.87 1.10 15.26
N ALA A 96 5.85 0.88 13.94
CA ALA A 96 4.98 -0.14 13.34
C ALA A 96 5.34 -1.56 13.81
N ALA A 97 6.62 -1.90 13.82
CA ALA A 97 7.10 -3.21 14.30
C ALA A 97 6.82 -3.40 15.80
N GLN A 98 7.04 -2.37 16.61
CA GLN A 98 6.78 -2.40 18.05
C GLN A 98 5.29 -2.58 18.36
N ARG A 99 4.40 -1.88 17.63
CA ARG A 99 2.95 -1.97 17.83
C ARG A 99 2.43 -3.39 17.67
N VAL A 100 2.93 -4.14 16.68
CA VAL A 100 2.56 -5.54 16.44
C VAL A 100 3.45 -6.55 17.17
N LYS A 101 4.44 -6.09 17.95
CA LYS A 101 5.46 -6.92 18.60
C LYS A 101 6.16 -7.86 17.60
N GLY A 102 6.38 -7.38 16.39
CA GLY A 102 6.96 -8.13 15.29
C GLY A 102 8.45 -7.86 15.08
N LYS A 103 9.08 -8.72 14.29
CA LYS A 103 10.48 -8.59 13.89
C LYS A 103 10.58 -8.01 12.48
N ILE A 104 11.38 -6.96 12.30
CA ILE A 104 11.73 -6.43 10.97
C ILE A 104 12.68 -7.42 10.30
N VAL A 105 12.29 -7.92 9.12
CA VAL A 105 13.07 -8.92 8.36
C VAL A 105 13.57 -8.38 7.02
N ALA A 106 13.04 -7.25 6.57
CA ALA A 106 13.52 -6.53 5.39
C ALA A 106 13.26 -5.03 5.57
N ASP A 107 14.12 -4.21 4.95
CA ASP A 107 14.05 -2.76 5.04
C ASP A 107 14.83 -2.12 3.90
N ARG A 108 14.22 -1.14 3.20
CA ARG A 108 14.86 -0.37 2.14
C ARG A 108 14.27 1.02 1.98
N THR A 109 15.06 1.94 1.48
CA THR A 109 14.60 3.27 1.10
C THR A 109 14.01 3.26 -0.32
N LEU A 110 13.03 4.14 -0.56
CA LEU A 110 12.42 4.35 -1.86
C LEU A 110 11.89 5.78 -1.96
N LYS A 111 11.30 6.12 -3.11
CA LYS A 111 10.65 7.42 -3.31
C LYS A 111 9.26 7.24 -3.92
N LEU A 112 8.29 8.00 -3.43
CA LEU A 112 6.98 8.14 -4.09
C LEU A 112 7.10 9.19 -5.20
N ALA A 113 6.59 8.86 -6.39
CA ALA A 113 6.66 9.72 -7.59
C ALA A 113 8.09 10.25 -7.89
N GLY A 114 9.14 9.48 -7.56
CA GLY A 114 10.54 9.88 -7.77
C GLY A 114 11.03 11.02 -6.88
N LYS A 115 10.17 11.68 -6.11
CA LYS A 115 10.44 12.91 -5.36
C LYS A 115 10.43 12.71 -3.85
N TYR A 116 9.33 12.18 -3.30
CA TYR A 116 9.08 12.16 -1.87
C TYR A 116 9.77 10.99 -1.19
N PRO A 117 10.52 11.21 -0.10
CA PRO A 117 11.23 10.14 0.58
C PRO A 117 10.26 9.13 1.18
N GLY A 118 10.65 7.87 1.15
CA GLY A 118 9.88 6.78 1.72
C GLY A 118 10.74 5.61 2.15
N ARG A 119 10.10 4.64 2.79
CA ARG A 119 10.71 3.42 3.29
C ARG A 119 9.75 2.24 3.12
N GLU A 120 10.27 1.12 2.61
CA GLU A 120 9.55 -0.15 2.58
C GLU A 120 10.20 -1.09 3.58
N PHE A 121 9.40 -1.76 4.38
CA PHE A 121 9.88 -2.74 5.34
C PHE A 121 8.88 -3.89 5.49
N LYS A 122 9.41 -5.04 5.91
CA LYS A 122 8.61 -6.23 6.20
C LYS A 122 8.75 -6.60 7.67
N VAL A 123 7.62 -6.80 8.32
CA VAL A 123 7.53 -7.25 9.71
C VAL A 123 6.89 -8.63 9.76
N VAL A 124 7.45 -9.52 10.56
CA VAL A 124 6.89 -10.84 10.82
C VAL A 124 6.46 -10.92 12.27
N VAL A 125 5.25 -11.41 12.50
CA VAL A 125 4.68 -11.65 13.83
C VAL A 125 3.89 -12.96 13.83
N GLY A 126 4.43 -13.99 14.48
CA GLY A 126 3.85 -15.35 14.42
C GLY A 126 3.75 -15.84 12.97
N THR A 127 2.53 -16.19 12.55
CA THR A 127 2.22 -16.63 11.17
C THR A 127 1.79 -15.50 10.23
N MET A 128 1.92 -14.24 10.66
CA MET A 128 1.56 -13.08 9.86
C MET A 128 2.81 -12.40 9.30
N GLU A 129 2.73 -11.99 8.04
CA GLU A 129 3.72 -11.15 7.38
C GLU A 129 3.07 -9.82 6.98
N LEU A 130 3.65 -8.71 7.38
CA LEU A 130 3.20 -7.38 7.04
C LEU A 130 4.27 -6.69 6.19
N THR A 131 3.94 -6.32 4.97
CA THR A 131 4.79 -5.46 4.13
C THR A 131 4.18 -4.07 4.07
N GLN A 132 4.95 -3.07 4.46
CA GLN A 132 4.49 -1.70 4.58
C GLN A 132 5.43 -0.75 3.84
N ARG A 133 4.84 0.26 3.20
CA ARG A 133 5.55 1.47 2.75
C ARG A 133 5.04 2.67 3.52
N VAL A 134 5.97 3.51 3.91
CA VAL A 134 5.71 4.82 4.50
C VAL A 134 6.35 5.89 3.64
N TYR A 135 5.66 7.03 3.44
CA TYR A 135 6.15 8.14 2.63
C TYR A 135 5.88 9.46 3.34
N LEU A 136 6.86 10.33 3.34
CA LEU A 136 6.70 11.70 3.84
C LEU A 136 6.51 12.65 2.65
N VAL A 137 5.32 13.26 2.59
CA VAL A 137 4.96 14.25 1.57
C VAL A 137 4.65 15.57 2.28
N ASN A 138 5.60 16.49 2.26
CA ASN A 138 5.55 17.71 3.07
C ASN A 138 5.40 17.38 4.56
N HIS A 139 4.25 17.73 5.18
CA HIS A 139 3.95 17.41 6.58
C HIS A 139 3.09 16.16 6.76
N ARG A 140 2.67 15.50 5.66
CA ARG A 140 1.77 14.34 5.70
C ARG A 140 2.54 13.03 5.56
N LEU A 141 2.30 12.11 6.48
CA LEU A 141 2.82 10.74 6.42
C LEU A 141 1.75 9.83 5.80
N TYR A 142 2.05 9.27 4.64
CA TYR A 142 1.23 8.26 3.99
C TYR A 142 1.77 6.88 4.29
N GLN A 143 0.86 5.94 4.50
CA GLN A 143 1.20 4.55 4.73
C GLN A 143 0.31 3.67 3.84
N VAL A 144 0.91 2.71 3.17
CA VAL A 144 0.20 1.64 2.45
C VAL A 144 0.80 0.33 2.88
N ASN A 145 -0.04 -0.61 3.35
CA ASN A 145 0.46 -1.87 3.85
C ASN A 145 -0.47 -3.05 3.54
N MET A 146 0.12 -4.20 3.37
CA MET A 146 -0.56 -5.46 3.13
C MET A 146 -0.09 -6.49 4.14
N GLY A 147 -1.04 -7.03 4.90
CA GLY A 147 -0.83 -8.14 5.81
C GLY A 147 -1.30 -9.45 5.20
N CYS A 148 -0.54 -10.52 5.41
CA CYS A 148 -0.87 -11.86 4.92
C CYS A 148 -0.54 -12.93 5.96
N LEU A 149 -1.31 -13.99 5.96
CA LEU A 149 -0.83 -15.25 6.54
C LEU A 149 0.35 -15.78 5.70
N THR A 150 1.34 -16.35 6.36
CA THR A 150 2.55 -16.88 5.70
C THR A 150 2.19 -17.80 4.53
N GLY A 151 2.77 -17.53 3.37
CA GLY A 151 2.53 -18.29 2.14
C GLY A 151 1.20 -17.99 1.43
N LYS A 152 0.37 -17.06 1.91
CA LYS A 152 -0.91 -16.70 1.29
C LYS A 152 -0.83 -15.50 0.34
N CYS A 153 0.32 -14.82 0.25
CA CYS A 153 0.57 -13.77 -0.72
C CYS A 153 1.82 -14.03 -1.52
N THR A 154 1.78 -13.70 -2.80
CA THR A 154 2.96 -13.65 -3.64
C THR A 154 3.65 -12.30 -3.55
N SER A 155 4.95 -12.24 -3.78
CA SER A 155 5.67 -10.96 -3.86
C SER A 155 5.10 -10.06 -4.95
N LYS A 156 4.63 -10.61 -6.07
CA LYS A 156 3.99 -9.87 -7.15
C LYS A 156 2.72 -9.16 -6.66
N GLU A 157 1.82 -9.88 -6.02
CA GLU A 157 0.57 -9.33 -5.48
C GLU A 157 0.82 -8.20 -4.48
N ILE A 158 1.77 -8.42 -3.55
CA ILE A 158 2.15 -7.38 -2.57
C ILE A 158 2.66 -6.14 -3.29
N GLN A 159 3.56 -6.29 -4.27
CA GLN A 159 4.13 -5.15 -4.98
C GLN A 159 3.11 -4.43 -5.87
N GLU A 160 2.19 -5.15 -6.52
CA GLU A 160 1.09 -4.57 -7.30
C GLU A 160 0.20 -3.69 -6.42
N TYR A 161 -0.21 -4.16 -5.25
CA TYR A 161 -0.97 -3.38 -4.30
C TYR A 161 -0.20 -2.14 -3.82
N LEU A 162 1.01 -2.32 -3.30
CA LEU A 162 1.81 -1.22 -2.75
C LEU A 162 2.19 -0.16 -3.80
N ASN A 163 2.34 -0.57 -5.07
CA ASN A 163 2.61 0.33 -6.21
C ASN A 163 1.35 1.09 -6.68
N SER A 164 0.17 0.68 -6.26
CA SER A 164 -1.08 1.31 -6.67
C SER A 164 -1.34 2.65 -5.98
N LEU A 165 -0.66 2.94 -4.86
CA LEU A 165 -0.75 4.24 -4.19
C LEU A 165 -0.23 5.36 -5.09
N LYS A 166 -1.08 6.35 -5.31
CA LYS A 166 -0.77 7.57 -6.06
C LYS A 166 -1.27 8.79 -5.32
N LEU A 167 -0.58 9.91 -5.47
CA LEU A 167 -1.09 11.22 -5.08
C LEU A 167 -2.00 11.72 -6.20
N LEU A 168 -3.12 12.30 -5.85
CA LEU A 168 -3.99 13.04 -6.76
C LEU A 168 -3.27 14.34 -7.19
N LYS A 169 -3.65 14.89 -8.32
CA LYS A 169 -3.04 16.14 -8.84
C LYS A 169 -3.70 17.37 -8.24
#